data_5ce91d9d5d44d7e0943c7b77918bbd60
#
_entry.id   5ce91d9d5d44d7e0943c7b77918bbd60
#
_cell.length_a   1.000
_cell.length_b   1.000
_cell.length_c   1.000
_cell.angle_alpha   90.00
_cell.angle_beta   90.00
_cell.angle_gamma   90.00
#
_symmetry.space_group_name_H-M   'P 1'
#
loop_
_entity.id
_entity.type
_entity.pdbx_description
1 polymer ?
#
loop_
_entity_poly.entity_id
_entity_poly.type
_entity_poly.pdbx_seq_one_letter_code
_entity_poly.pdbx_strand_id
1 'polypeptide(L)'
;MLIGFDSADDAAVYKVSDDIGVIQTVDFFPPMVEDPYTFGKIAATNALSDVYAMGGEVKTAMNIVCFPQSWDINMLGEILRGGSEKVIEAGGVLVGGHSINDVDVKYGLSVMGMKPVTFH
;
A
#
# COMPACT_ATOMS: atom_id res chain seq x y z
N MET A 1 6.47 3.44 20.83
CA MET A 1 7.92 3.38 20.52
C MET A 1 8.12 2.79 19.13
N LEU A 2 8.95 3.41 18.34
CA LEU A 2 9.31 2.91 17.01
C LEU A 2 10.41 1.87 17.13
N ILE A 3 10.22 0.71 16.55
CA ILE A 3 11.21 -0.37 16.52
C ILE A 3 11.31 -0.91 15.09
N GLY A 4 12.46 -1.47 14.73
CA GLY A 4 12.63 -2.09 13.42
C GLY A 4 12.54 -1.10 12.27
N PHE A 5 12.90 0.15 12.49
CA PHE A 5 12.93 1.13 11.43
C PHE A 5 14.18 0.94 10.58
N ASP A 6 14.00 0.86 9.29
CA ASP A 6 15.08 0.83 8.31
C ASP A 6 14.93 2.05 7.40
N SER A 7 15.95 2.90 7.38
CA SER A 7 15.90 4.14 6.61
C SER A 7 15.89 3.90 5.11
N ALA A 8 16.26 2.72 4.64
CA ALA A 8 16.22 2.37 3.23
C ALA A 8 14.84 1.92 2.79
N ASP A 9 13.95 1.62 3.72
CA ASP A 9 12.62 1.09 3.45
C ASP A 9 11.55 2.11 3.78
N ASP A 10 10.41 1.98 3.13
CA ASP A 10 9.23 2.79 3.41
C ASP A 10 8.36 2.18 4.51
N ALA A 11 8.92 1.25 5.26
CA ALA A 11 8.22 0.54 6.32
C ALA A 11 8.80 0.84 7.68
N ALA A 12 7.94 0.96 8.68
CA ALA A 12 8.32 1.12 10.06
C ALA A 12 7.42 0.24 10.93
N VAL A 13 7.98 -0.25 12.04
CA VAL A 13 7.22 -1.03 13.02
C VAL A 13 7.11 -0.22 14.30
N TYR A 14 5.89 -0.01 14.75
CA TYR A 14 5.59 0.69 15.98
C TYR A 14 4.99 -0.27 17.00
N LYS A 15 5.64 -0.40 18.14
CA LYS A 15 5.16 -1.26 19.22
C LYS A 15 3.97 -0.60 19.92
N VAL A 16 2.81 -1.25 19.89
CA VAL A 16 1.59 -0.74 20.53
C VAL A 16 1.26 -1.46 21.83
N SER A 17 1.81 -2.65 22.05
CA SER A 17 1.69 -3.39 23.29
C SER A 17 2.94 -4.25 23.47
N ASP A 18 3.00 -5.03 24.57
CA ASP A 18 4.18 -5.84 24.86
C ASP A 18 4.44 -6.90 23.80
N ASP A 19 3.42 -7.32 23.08
CA ASP A 19 3.50 -8.45 22.14
C ASP A 19 3.00 -8.12 20.73
N ILE A 20 2.57 -6.87 20.46
CA ILE A 20 2.04 -6.50 19.14
C ILE A 20 2.74 -5.25 18.62
N GLY A 21 3.22 -5.33 17.38
CA GLY A 21 3.72 -4.19 16.63
C GLY A 21 2.80 -3.87 15.47
N VAL A 22 2.63 -2.58 15.18
CA VAL A 22 1.93 -2.09 14.01
C VAL A 22 2.95 -1.74 12.94
N ILE A 23 2.75 -2.24 11.74
CA ILE A 23 3.57 -1.94 10.58
C ILE A 23 2.85 -0.89 9.76
N GLN A 24 3.58 0.15 9.37
CA GLN A 24 3.05 1.19 8.50
C GLN A 24 3.98 1.33 7.31
N THR A 25 3.42 1.22 6.10
CA THR A 25 4.18 1.38 4.86
C THR A 25 3.48 2.39 3.96
N VAL A 26 4.27 3.09 3.15
CA VAL A 26 3.78 3.93 2.08
C VAL A 26 4.62 3.65 0.85
N ASP A 27 3.98 3.28 -0.24
CA ASP A 27 4.70 2.96 -1.46
C ASP A 27 3.81 3.24 -2.66
N PHE A 28 4.33 3.92 -3.67
CA PHE A 28 3.58 4.18 -4.89
C PHE A 28 4.54 4.28 -6.07
N PHE A 29 4.03 3.98 -7.26
CA PHE A 29 4.85 3.70 -8.42
C PHE A 29 4.31 4.39 -9.67
N PRO A 30 5.18 4.78 -10.60
CA PRO A 30 4.74 5.13 -11.95
C PRO A 30 4.26 3.87 -12.69
N PRO A 31 3.50 4.02 -13.78
CA PRO A 31 3.07 2.86 -14.55
C PRO A 31 4.27 2.07 -15.08
N MET A 32 4.27 0.76 -14.80
CA MET A 32 5.31 -0.13 -15.29
C MET A 32 4.79 -1.06 -16.38
N VAL A 33 3.48 -1.04 -16.64
CA VAL A 33 2.82 -1.78 -17.73
C VAL A 33 1.72 -0.90 -18.30
N GLU A 34 1.28 -1.20 -19.54
CA GLU A 34 0.29 -0.36 -20.21
C GLU A 34 -1.14 -0.59 -19.74
N ASP A 35 -1.48 -1.81 -19.32
CA ASP A 35 -2.83 -2.13 -18.88
C ASP A 35 -3.10 -1.54 -17.49
N PRO A 36 -4.07 -0.63 -17.34
CA PRO A 36 -4.33 0.03 -16.06
C PRO A 36 -4.69 -0.93 -14.93
N TYR A 37 -5.49 -1.93 -15.23
CA TYR A 37 -5.88 -2.93 -14.24
C TYR A 37 -4.66 -3.71 -13.73
N THR A 38 -3.81 -4.16 -14.65
CA THR A 38 -2.58 -4.89 -14.31
C THR A 38 -1.61 -4.01 -13.55
N PHE A 39 -1.48 -2.75 -13.95
CA PHE A 39 -0.65 -1.78 -13.21
C PHE A 39 -1.15 -1.66 -11.75
N GLY A 40 -2.45 -1.52 -11.55
CA GLY A 40 -3.03 -1.44 -10.20
C GLY A 40 -2.69 -2.67 -9.37
N LYS A 41 -2.78 -3.86 -9.95
CA LYS A 41 -2.45 -5.11 -9.27
C LYS A 41 -0.97 -5.18 -8.88
N ILE A 42 -0.08 -4.81 -9.78
CA ILE A 42 1.37 -4.88 -9.53
C ILE A 42 1.77 -3.87 -8.45
N ALA A 43 1.31 -2.63 -8.56
CA ALA A 43 1.63 -1.59 -7.60
C ALA A 43 1.13 -1.96 -6.20
N ALA A 44 -0.10 -2.44 -6.10
CA ALA A 44 -0.65 -2.87 -4.81
C ALA A 44 0.11 -4.06 -4.24
N THR A 45 0.44 -5.05 -5.06
CA THR A 45 1.20 -6.21 -4.63
C THR A 45 2.56 -5.80 -4.07
N ASN A 46 3.25 -4.88 -4.73
CA ASN A 46 4.54 -4.38 -4.26
C ASN A 46 4.41 -3.66 -2.93
N ALA A 47 3.37 -2.84 -2.77
CA ALA A 47 3.13 -2.13 -1.51
C ALA A 47 2.79 -3.10 -0.38
N LEU A 48 1.97 -4.11 -0.65
CA LEU A 48 1.59 -5.12 0.34
C LEU A 48 2.77 -6.00 0.76
N SER A 49 3.69 -6.25 -0.17
CA SER A 49 4.84 -7.12 0.10
C SER A 49 5.75 -6.59 1.20
N ASP A 50 5.78 -5.27 1.42
CA ASP A 50 6.57 -4.68 2.50
C ASP A 50 6.08 -5.15 3.87
N VAL A 51 4.77 -5.30 4.04
CA VAL A 51 4.19 -5.82 5.29
C VAL A 51 4.60 -7.27 5.50
N TYR A 52 4.53 -8.08 4.44
CA TYR A 52 4.95 -9.48 4.53
C TYR A 52 6.44 -9.62 4.81
N ALA A 53 7.26 -8.76 4.20
CA ALA A 53 8.70 -8.77 4.44
C ALA A 53 9.04 -8.47 5.91
N MET A 54 8.18 -7.71 6.59
CA MET A 54 8.35 -7.41 8.01
C MET A 54 7.74 -8.50 8.91
N GLY A 55 7.20 -9.56 8.34
CA GLY A 55 6.59 -10.66 9.09
C GLY A 55 5.18 -10.38 9.58
N GLY A 56 4.48 -9.46 8.95
CA GLY A 56 3.17 -9.04 9.40
C GLY A 56 2.02 -9.52 8.54
N GLU A 57 0.82 -9.24 9.02
CA GLU A 57 -0.44 -9.43 8.30
C GLU A 57 -1.00 -8.07 7.91
N VAL A 58 -1.51 -7.96 6.69
CA VAL A 58 -2.18 -6.76 6.22
C VAL A 58 -3.52 -6.60 6.94
N LYS A 59 -3.77 -5.41 7.48
CA LYS A 59 -5.05 -5.09 8.15
C LYS A 59 -5.85 -4.07 7.36
N THR A 60 -5.27 -2.92 7.05
CA THR A 60 -5.95 -1.89 6.27
C THR A 60 -5.02 -1.35 5.19
N ALA A 61 -5.63 -0.80 4.16
CA ALA A 61 -4.90 -0.11 3.10
C ALA A 61 -5.67 1.13 2.66
N MET A 62 -4.94 2.14 2.23
CA MET A 62 -5.49 3.37 1.69
C MET A 62 -4.88 3.60 0.32
N ASN A 63 -5.72 3.86 -0.68
CA ASN A 63 -5.24 4.19 -2.02
C ASN A 63 -4.55 5.54 -2.02
N ILE A 64 -3.41 5.62 -2.69
CA ILE A 64 -2.75 6.89 -3.01
C ILE A 64 -2.61 6.94 -4.51
N VAL A 65 -3.20 7.94 -5.15
CA VAL A 65 -3.18 8.02 -6.60
C VAL A 65 -2.91 9.45 -7.04
N CYS A 66 -1.96 9.58 -7.97
CA CYS A 66 -1.72 10.81 -8.73
C CYS A 66 -2.21 10.55 -10.14
N PHE A 67 -3.08 11.40 -10.66
CA PHE A 67 -3.71 11.15 -11.94
C PHE A 67 -4.06 12.47 -12.63
N PRO A 68 -3.73 12.63 -13.93
CA PRO A 68 -4.09 13.84 -14.64
C PRO A 68 -5.62 13.98 -14.76
N GLN A 69 -6.13 15.14 -14.40
CA GLN A 69 -7.56 15.42 -14.41
C GLN A 69 -8.16 15.30 -15.81
N SER A 70 -7.34 15.53 -16.83
CA SER A 70 -7.78 15.50 -18.24
C SER A 70 -7.83 14.08 -18.83
N TRP A 71 -7.32 13.08 -18.11
CA TRP A 71 -7.30 11.71 -18.62
C TRP A 71 -8.64 11.01 -18.38
N ASP A 72 -8.80 9.85 -19.04
CA ASP A 72 -10.02 9.06 -18.95
C ASP A 72 -10.21 8.50 -17.54
N ILE A 73 -11.32 8.86 -16.91
CA ILE A 73 -11.66 8.41 -15.55
C ILE A 73 -11.83 6.88 -15.48
N ASN A 74 -12.17 6.23 -16.59
CA ASN A 74 -12.27 4.77 -16.63
C ASN A 74 -10.92 4.11 -16.42
N MET A 75 -9.86 4.73 -16.88
CA MET A 75 -8.50 4.25 -16.67
C MET A 75 -8.16 4.27 -15.17
N LEU A 76 -8.51 5.34 -14.49
CA LEU A 76 -8.33 5.44 -13.04
C LEU A 76 -9.14 4.36 -12.31
N GLY A 77 -10.39 4.14 -12.74
CA GLY A 77 -11.24 3.10 -12.16
C GLY A 77 -10.62 1.71 -12.28
N GLU A 78 -9.97 1.41 -13.40
CA GLU A 78 -9.33 0.13 -13.60
C GLU A 78 -8.07 -0.04 -12.75
N ILE A 79 -7.31 1.02 -12.56
CA ILE A 79 -6.15 1.00 -11.64
C ILE A 79 -6.64 0.68 -10.22
N LEU A 80 -7.66 1.39 -9.77
CA LEU A 80 -8.20 1.19 -8.42
C LEU A 80 -8.82 -0.20 -8.25
N ARG A 81 -9.47 -0.71 -9.29
CA ARG A 81 -10.06 -2.05 -9.26
C ARG A 81 -8.97 -3.11 -9.05
N GLY A 82 -7.88 -3.00 -9.80
CA GLY A 82 -6.76 -3.94 -9.66
C GLY A 82 -6.15 -3.89 -8.27
N GLY A 83 -5.94 -2.70 -7.75
CA GLY A 83 -5.39 -2.52 -6.41
C GLY A 83 -6.31 -3.05 -5.32
N SER A 84 -7.61 -2.77 -5.43
CA SER A 84 -8.61 -3.24 -4.46
C SER A 84 -8.67 -4.75 -4.39
N GLU A 85 -8.61 -5.43 -5.53
CA GLU A 85 -8.63 -6.89 -5.56
C GLU A 85 -7.44 -7.48 -4.79
N LYS A 86 -6.27 -6.87 -4.90
CA LYS A 86 -5.09 -7.35 -4.19
C LYS A 86 -5.18 -7.11 -2.68
N VAL A 87 -5.75 -6.00 -2.26
CA VAL A 87 -5.97 -5.73 -0.83
C VAL A 87 -6.94 -6.76 -0.24
N ILE A 88 -8.04 -7.03 -0.93
CA ILE A 88 -9.04 -8.02 -0.49
C ILE A 88 -8.40 -9.41 -0.44
N GLU A 89 -7.65 -9.77 -1.46
CA GLU A 89 -6.95 -11.06 -1.53
C GLU A 89 -5.98 -11.24 -0.37
N ALA A 90 -5.36 -10.16 0.09
CA ALA A 90 -4.46 -10.16 1.24
C ALA A 90 -5.20 -10.21 2.58
N GLY A 91 -6.53 -10.19 2.57
CA GLY A 91 -7.34 -10.18 3.79
C GLY A 91 -7.48 -8.81 4.42
N GLY A 92 -7.06 -7.77 3.73
CA GLY A 92 -7.13 -6.40 4.23
C GLY A 92 -8.46 -5.71 3.90
N VAL A 93 -8.66 -4.55 4.53
CA VAL A 93 -9.81 -3.70 4.29
C VAL A 93 -9.33 -2.38 3.69
N LEU A 94 -9.96 -1.97 2.59
CA LEU A 94 -9.68 -0.67 1.99
C LEU A 94 -10.45 0.40 2.77
N VAL A 95 -9.74 1.33 3.38
CA VAL A 95 -10.35 2.29 4.32
C VAL A 95 -10.43 3.70 3.75
N GLY A 96 -10.21 3.87 2.47
CA GLY A 96 -10.30 5.15 1.82
C GLY A 96 -9.16 5.38 0.86
N GLY A 97 -8.93 6.63 0.53
CA GLY A 97 -7.88 6.97 -0.39
C GLY A 97 -7.67 8.46 -0.50
N HIS A 98 -6.59 8.82 -1.18
CA HIS A 98 -6.21 10.19 -1.44
C HIS A 98 -5.84 10.32 -2.91
N SER A 99 -6.48 11.25 -3.61
CA SER A 99 -6.22 11.53 -5.01
C SER A 99 -5.57 12.89 -5.16
N ILE A 100 -4.54 12.95 -5.99
CA ILE A 100 -3.84 14.18 -6.30
C ILE A 100 -3.91 14.39 -7.81
N ASN A 101 -4.31 15.59 -8.24
CA ASN A 101 -4.23 15.96 -9.64
C ASN A 101 -2.78 16.27 -9.97
N ASP A 102 -2.19 15.50 -10.87
CA ASP A 102 -0.80 15.62 -11.26
C ASP A 102 -0.67 15.36 -12.76
N VAL A 103 0.42 15.82 -13.34
CA VAL A 103 0.72 15.55 -14.76
C VAL A 103 1.15 14.11 -14.97
N ASP A 104 1.68 13.46 -13.95
CA ASP A 104 2.13 12.08 -14.00
C ASP A 104 1.20 11.16 -13.26
N VAL A 105 1.03 9.94 -13.78
CA VAL A 105 0.27 8.90 -13.10
C VAL A 105 1.19 8.17 -12.14
N LYS A 106 0.73 8.06 -10.88
CA LYS A 106 1.38 7.22 -9.87
C LYS A 106 0.30 6.59 -9.02
N TYR A 107 0.51 5.36 -8.64
CA TYR A 107 -0.45 4.65 -7.80
C TYR A 107 0.27 3.74 -6.81
N GLY A 108 -0.28 3.68 -5.63
CA GLY A 108 0.19 2.77 -4.60
C GLY A 108 -0.71 2.79 -3.40
N LEU A 109 -0.19 2.31 -2.30
CA LEU A 109 -0.96 2.15 -1.07
C LEU A 109 -0.17 2.64 0.13
N SER A 110 -0.91 3.21 1.09
CA SER A 110 -0.46 3.27 2.47
C SER A 110 -1.08 2.09 3.18
N VAL A 111 -0.27 1.19 3.72
CA VAL A 111 -0.73 -0.08 4.28
C VAL A 111 -0.41 -0.13 5.75
N MET A 112 -1.40 -0.54 6.55
CA MET A 112 -1.20 -0.86 7.96
C MET A 112 -1.31 -2.35 8.14
N GLY A 113 -0.33 -2.93 8.80
CA GLY A 113 -0.32 -4.33 9.18
C GLY A 113 -0.01 -4.50 10.65
N MET A 114 -0.07 -5.73 11.11
CA MET A 114 0.28 -6.07 12.49
C MET A 114 1.15 -7.30 12.50
N LYS A 115 2.04 -7.36 13.48
CA LYS A 115 2.89 -8.52 13.69
C LYS A 115 3.10 -8.76 15.18
N PRO A 116 3.31 -10.02 15.58
CA PRO A 116 3.79 -10.29 16.92
C PRO A 116 5.21 -9.75 17.08
N VAL A 117 5.52 -9.15 18.21
CA VAL A 117 6.87 -8.75 18.57
C VAL A 117 7.24 -9.39 19.90
N THR A 118 8.48 -9.89 19.96
CA THR A 118 8.98 -10.56 21.16
C THR A 118 10.26 -9.85 21.58
N PHE A 119 10.36 -9.62 22.88
CA PHE A 119 11.54 -8.96 23.45
C PHE A 119 12.20 -9.91 24.43
N HIS A 120 13.49 -10.09 24.25
CA HIS A 120 14.31 -10.94 25.09
C HIS A 120 15.43 -10.14 25.72
#